data_beb3ebbe156c7508f91ed3b0409fae42
#
_entry.id   beb3ebbe156c7508f91ed3b0409fae42
#
_cell.length_a   1.000
_cell.length_b   1.000
_cell.length_c   1.000
_cell.angle_alpha   90.00
_cell.angle_beta   90.00
_cell.angle_gamma   90.00
#
_symmetry.space_group_name_H-M   'P 1'
#
loop_
_entity.id
_entity.type
_entity.pdbx_description
1 polymer ?
#
loop_
_entity_poly.entity_id
_entity_poly.type
_entity_poly.pdbx_seq_one_letter_code
_entity_poly.pdbx_strand_id
1 'polypeptide(L)'
;MKLETIAVHGGYTPDPTTKAVAVPVYQTASYAFDSAQHGADLFDLKVQGNIYTRIMNPTTDVLEKRVAELEGGIAGLALASGMAAILYSIQTIAESGDNIIATSTLYGGTYNLFAHTLPQLGIEVRFVDYRDPQAVSALVDDRTKAVYCESVGNPLGNVVDFAAFADVAHAAGVPLIVDNTVPSPYLCRPFEHGADIVVHSLTKYLGGHGNSIGGIIVDSGKFPWGEHAERFARLNTPDVSYHGVNYVEALGPAAYIARARVVPLRNMGATISPFNSFLILQGIETLALRMDRICENAQRVAEHLASHPAVSWVEYAGLADNASKPLVDKYMGGRASGILSFGVKSGREGGARFLDALKLVTRLVNIGDAKSLATHPASTTHRQLNDEELAKAGVKPDMVRLSIGIEHIDDILADIEQA
;
A
#
# COMPACT_ATOMS: atom_id res chain seq x y z
N MET A 1 -21.90 -5.97 3.48
CA MET A 1 -21.61 -7.14 2.58
C MET A 1 -20.33 -7.82 3.02
N LYS A 2 -20.07 -9.06 2.62
CA LYS A 2 -18.78 -9.73 2.83
C LYS A 2 -17.77 -9.23 1.79
N LEU A 3 -16.46 -9.37 2.08
CA LEU A 3 -15.37 -8.82 1.25
C LEU A 3 -15.43 -9.31 -0.21
N GLU A 4 -15.72 -10.60 -0.42
CA GLU A 4 -15.83 -11.20 -1.75
C GLU A 4 -16.96 -10.55 -2.57
N THR A 5 -18.08 -10.21 -1.92
CA THR A 5 -19.20 -9.52 -2.56
C THR A 5 -18.87 -8.05 -2.84
N ILE A 6 -18.18 -7.37 -1.91
CA ILE A 6 -17.72 -5.99 -2.12
C ILE A 6 -16.73 -5.92 -3.28
N ALA A 7 -15.82 -6.89 -3.39
CA ALA A 7 -14.83 -6.96 -4.47
C ALA A 7 -15.49 -6.95 -5.87
N VAL A 8 -16.66 -7.53 -6.00
CA VAL A 8 -17.41 -7.61 -7.28
C VAL A 8 -18.39 -6.45 -7.47
N HIS A 9 -19.08 -6.01 -6.40
CA HIS A 9 -20.21 -5.07 -6.49
C HIS A 9 -19.96 -3.69 -5.85
N GLY A 10 -18.93 -3.57 -4.99
CA GLY A 10 -18.68 -2.34 -4.25
C GLY A 10 -18.46 -1.12 -5.15
N GLY A 11 -19.00 0.02 -4.73
CA GLY A 11 -18.81 1.31 -5.40
C GLY A 11 -19.48 1.48 -6.76
N TYR A 12 -20.25 0.48 -7.27
CA TYR A 12 -20.89 0.57 -8.58
C TYR A 12 -22.31 0.04 -8.60
N THR A 13 -23.16 0.76 -9.30
CA THR A 13 -24.50 0.30 -9.74
C THR A 13 -24.57 0.45 -11.25
N PRO A 14 -25.36 -0.40 -11.98
CA PRO A 14 -25.49 -0.28 -13.42
C PRO A 14 -25.77 1.15 -13.87
N ASP A 15 -25.05 1.61 -14.89
CA ASP A 15 -25.13 2.98 -15.41
C ASP A 15 -26.59 3.38 -15.67
N PRO A 16 -27.06 4.50 -15.13
CA PRO A 16 -28.50 4.84 -15.19
C PRO A 16 -29.00 5.11 -16.61
N THR A 17 -28.11 5.51 -17.54
CA THR A 17 -28.47 5.84 -18.91
C THR A 17 -28.39 4.63 -19.83
N THR A 18 -27.25 3.94 -19.83
CA THR A 18 -26.96 2.82 -20.75
C THR A 18 -27.33 1.47 -20.18
N LYS A 19 -27.55 1.37 -18.86
CA LYS A 19 -27.75 0.12 -18.11
C LYS A 19 -26.53 -0.84 -18.18
N ALA A 20 -25.35 -0.31 -18.49
CA ALA A 20 -24.13 -1.11 -18.52
C ALA A 20 -23.84 -1.72 -17.14
N VAL A 21 -23.63 -3.04 -17.12
CA VAL A 21 -23.29 -3.81 -15.90
C VAL A 21 -21.78 -3.72 -15.60
N ALA A 22 -20.95 -3.79 -16.64
CA ALA A 22 -19.51 -3.53 -16.50
C ALA A 22 -19.27 -2.02 -16.31
N VAL A 23 -18.29 -1.68 -15.50
CA VAL A 23 -17.90 -0.28 -15.26
C VAL A 23 -17.44 0.36 -16.57
N PRO A 24 -18.10 1.43 -17.05
CA PRO A 24 -17.67 2.12 -18.28
C PRO A 24 -16.31 2.81 -18.12
N VAL A 25 -15.53 2.84 -19.20
CA VAL A 25 -14.24 3.56 -19.22
C VAL A 25 -14.46 4.95 -19.79
N TYR A 26 -14.43 5.97 -18.93
CA TYR A 26 -14.54 7.36 -19.32
C TYR A 26 -13.16 7.95 -19.66
N GLN A 27 -12.66 7.62 -20.85
CA GLN A 27 -11.35 8.07 -21.34
C GLN A 27 -11.44 9.49 -21.89
N THR A 28 -11.57 10.47 -21.00
CA THR A 28 -11.66 11.90 -21.32
C THR A 28 -10.82 12.73 -20.35
N ALA A 29 -10.33 13.89 -20.81
CA ALA A 29 -9.61 14.83 -19.96
C ALA A 29 -10.55 15.79 -19.22
N SER A 30 -11.66 16.23 -19.86
CA SER A 30 -12.55 17.28 -19.36
C SER A 30 -14.00 16.95 -19.61
N TYR A 31 -14.90 17.66 -18.93
CA TYR A 31 -16.34 17.50 -18.99
C TYR A 31 -17.00 18.82 -19.34
N ALA A 32 -18.07 18.79 -20.14
CA ALA A 32 -18.84 19.95 -20.52
C ALA A 32 -19.69 20.46 -19.35
N PHE A 33 -19.88 21.76 -19.26
CA PHE A 33 -20.82 22.40 -18.35
C PHE A 33 -22.12 22.72 -19.07
N ASP A 34 -23.26 22.61 -18.36
CA ASP A 34 -24.58 22.98 -18.92
C ASP A 34 -24.69 24.50 -19.12
N SER A 35 -23.96 25.28 -18.31
CA SER A 35 -23.92 26.74 -18.38
C SER A 35 -22.66 27.29 -17.69
N ALA A 36 -22.33 28.55 -17.89
CA ALA A 36 -21.26 29.22 -17.13
C ALA A 36 -21.54 29.23 -15.62
N GLN A 37 -22.79 29.34 -15.20
CA GLN A 37 -23.17 29.29 -13.79
C GLN A 37 -22.97 27.87 -13.23
N HIS A 38 -23.35 26.82 -13.98
CA HIS A 38 -23.07 25.43 -13.58
C HIS A 38 -21.56 25.19 -13.38
N GLY A 39 -20.74 25.70 -14.30
CA GLY A 39 -19.28 25.64 -14.14
C GLY A 39 -18.80 26.33 -12.86
N ALA A 40 -19.30 27.55 -12.59
CA ALA A 40 -18.95 28.25 -11.36
C ALA A 40 -19.36 27.49 -10.09
N ASP A 41 -20.56 26.92 -10.07
CA ASP A 41 -21.09 26.20 -8.91
C ASP A 41 -20.32 24.88 -8.64
N LEU A 42 -19.81 24.22 -9.68
CA LEU A 42 -18.90 23.07 -9.56
C LEU A 42 -17.56 23.47 -8.91
N PHE A 43 -16.96 24.58 -9.36
CA PHE A 43 -15.70 25.09 -8.79
C PHE A 43 -15.87 25.59 -7.35
N ASP A 44 -17.02 26.16 -7.04
CA ASP A 44 -17.38 26.61 -5.69
C ASP A 44 -17.82 25.47 -4.76
N LEU A 45 -17.83 24.23 -5.23
CA LEU A 45 -18.29 23.02 -4.50
C LEU A 45 -19.76 23.08 -4.06
N LYS A 46 -20.60 23.91 -4.72
CA LYS A 46 -22.03 24.03 -4.44
C LYS A 46 -22.85 22.88 -5.01
N VAL A 47 -22.36 22.28 -6.10
CA VAL A 47 -22.98 21.12 -6.76
C VAL A 47 -21.91 20.05 -6.99
N GLN A 48 -22.37 18.79 -7.02
CA GLN A 48 -21.50 17.65 -7.36
C GLN A 48 -21.43 17.47 -8.88
N GLY A 49 -20.28 17.09 -9.42
CA GLY A 49 -20.11 16.77 -10.82
C GLY A 49 -18.66 16.62 -11.22
N ASN A 50 -18.46 16.30 -12.50
CA ASN A 50 -17.13 16.11 -13.05
C ASN A 50 -16.62 17.38 -13.72
N ILE A 51 -15.37 17.75 -13.48
CA ILE A 51 -14.72 18.93 -14.05
C ILE A 51 -13.57 18.49 -14.96
N TYR A 52 -12.64 17.74 -14.41
CA TYR A 52 -11.40 17.36 -15.06
C TYR A 52 -10.84 16.06 -14.50
N THR A 53 -10.44 15.12 -15.37
CA THR A 53 -10.06 13.75 -14.99
C THR A 53 -8.88 13.71 -14.01
N ARG A 54 -7.98 14.68 -13.99
CA ARG A 54 -6.91 14.76 -12.99
C ARG A 54 -7.44 14.78 -11.55
N ILE A 55 -8.62 15.35 -11.32
CA ILE A 55 -9.21 15.52 -10.00
C ILE A 55 -10.27 14.46 -9.72
N MET A 56 -11.10 14.16 -10.74
CA MET A 56 -12.22 13.24 -10.64
C MET A 56 -12.56 12.63 -12.01
N ASN A 57 -12.88 11.34 -12.01
CA ASN A 57 -13.29 10.62 -13.21
C ASN A 57 -14.25 9.50 -12.79
N PRO A 58 -15.39 9.26 -13.48
CA PRO A 58 -16.39 8.28 -13.06
C PRO A 58 -15.86 6.84 -12.98
N THR A 59 -14.93 6.42 -13.85
CA THR A 59 -14.29 5.10 -13.76
C THR A 59 -13.41 4.98 -12.52
N THR A 60 -12.62 6.02 -12.26
CA THR A 60 -11.72 6.08 -11.10
C THR A 60 -12.51 6.18 -9.79
N ASP A 61 -13.64 6.89 -9.78
CA ASP A 61 -14.54 6.99 -8.63
C ASP A 61 -15.05 5.61 -8.16
N VAL A 62 -15.37 4.72 -9.11
CA VAL A 62 -15.73 3.33 -8.75
C VAL A 62 -14.58 2.60 -8.08
N LEU A 63 -13.35 2.76 -8.59
CA LEU A 63 -12.16 2.16 -7.98
C LEU A 63 -11.95 2.69 -6.55
N GLU A 64 -12.04 4.01 -6.36
CA GLU A 64 -11.88 4.67 -5.07
C GLU A 64 -12.91 4.17 -4.05
N LYS A 65 -14.18 4.12 -4.42
CA LYS A 65 -15.28 3.63 -3.59
C LYS A 65 -15.11 2.16 -3.25
N ARG A 66 -14.80 1.31 -4.24
CA ARG A 66 -14.65 -0.14 -4.03
C ARG A 66 -13.53 -0.45 -3.06
N VAL A 67 -12.36 0.17 -3.20
CA VAL A 67 -11.24 -0.07 -2.28
C VAL A 67 -11.52 0.52 -0.90
N ALA A 68 -12.17 1.69 -0.81
CA ALA A 68 -12.60 2.24 0.46
C ALA A 68 -13.57 1.31 1.20
N GLU A 69 -14.58 0.74 0.51
CA GLU A 69 -15.50 -0.24 1.09
C GLU A 69 -14.76 -1.53 1.52
N LEU A 70 -13.80 -2.02 0.74
CA LEU A 70 -13.01 -3.20 1.08
C LEU A 70 -12.19 -2.98 2.34
N GLU A 71 -11.55 -1.84 2.52
CA GLU A 71 -10.82 -1.49 3.73
C GLU A 71 -11.74 -1.11 4.90
N GLY A 72 -12.97 -0.70 4.63
CA GLY A 72 -13.92 -0.16 5.62
C GLY A 72 -13.67 1.29 5.97
N GLY A 73 -13.07 2.04 5.04
CA GLY A 73 -12.88 3.49 5.12
C GLY A 73 -14.06 4.27 4.59
N ILE A 74 -14.05 5.59 4.80
CA ILE A 74 -15.12 6.50 4.34
C ILE A 74 -14.92 6.95 2.89
N ALA A 75 -13.67 7.06 2.43
CA ALA A 75 -13.35 7.50 1.07
C ALA A 75 -11.94 7.08 0.67
N GLY A 76 -11.71 6.99 -0.65
CA GLY A 76 -10.43 6.72 -1.26
C GLY A 76 -9.98 7.80 -2.24
N LEU A 77 -8.69 7.86 -2.52
CA LEU A 77 -8.07 8.71 -3.52
C LEU A 77 -7.08 7.91 -4.36
N ALA A 78 -7.46 7.57 -5.59
CA ALA A 78 -6.60 6.82 -6.49
C ALA A 78 -5.57 7.73 -7.17
N LEU A 79 -4.35 7.21 -7.30
CA LEU A 79 -3.15 7.93 -7.74
C LEU A 79 -2.36 7.09 -8.76
N ALA A 80 -1.43 7.73 -9.46
CA ALA A 80 -0.64 7.11 -10.52
C ALA A 80 0.26 5.94 -10.07
N SER A 81 0.60 5.88 -8.77
CA SER A 81 1.47 4.82 -8.22
C SER A 81 1.35 4.72 -6.70
N GLY A 82 1.78 3.58 -6.13
CA GLY A 82 1.91 3.43 -4.67
C GLY A 82 2.83 4.48 -4.05
N MET A 83 3.95 4.82 -4.71
CA MET A 83 4.86 5.86 -4.24
C MET A 83 4.19 7.25 -4.18
N ALA A 84 3.31 7.57 -5.14
CA ALA A 84 2.51 8.79 -5.08
C ALA A 84 1.52 8.76 -3.91
N ALA A 85 0.93 7.60 -3.62
CA ALA A 85 0.03 7.44 -2.47
C ALA A 85 0.78 7.66 -1.14
N ILE A 86 1.96 7.07 -0.99
CA ILE A 86 2.80 7.26 0.20
C ILE A 86 3.21 8.74 0.35
N LEU A 87 3.72 9.36 -0.71
CA LEU A 87 4.15 10.76 -0.65
C LEU A 87 2.98 11.70 -0.32
N TYR A 88 1.85 11.54 -1.01
CA TYR A 88 0.70 12.44 -0.82
C TYR A 88 -0.03 12.20 0.50
N SER A 89 0.02 10.98 1.06
CA SER A 89 -0.50 10.75 2.40
C SER A 89 0.22 11.60 3.44
N ILE A 90 1.53 11.77 3.30
CA ILE A 90 2.36 12.59 4.19
C ILE A 90 2.19 14.09 3.88
N GLN A 91 2.30 14.49 2.62
CA GLN A 91 2.20 15.91 2.23
C GLN A 91 0.82 16.53 2.47
N THR A 92 -0.20 15.72 2.67
CA THR A 92 -1.52 16.20 3.07
C THR A 92 -1.48 16.85 4.45
N ILE A 93 -0.64 16.39 5.37
CA ILE A 93 -0.59 16.81 6.77
C ILE A 93 0.76 17.39 7.21
N ALA A 94 1.84 17.14 6.48
CA ALA A 94 3.18 17.60 6.80
C ALA A 94 3.70 18.63 5.80
N GLU A 95 4.59 19.50 6.24
CA GLU A 95 5.30 20.50 5.44
C GLU A 95 6.77 20.64 5.87
N SER A 96 7.51 21.52 5.22
CA SER A 96 8.90 21.80 5.58
C SER A 96 9.02 22.25 7.05
N GLY A 97 9.90 21.60 7.80
CA GLY A 97 10.10 21.77 9.24
C GLY A 97 9.33 20.76 10.10
N ASP A 98 8.47 19.93 9.51
CA ASP A 98 7.77 18.84 10.21
C ASP A 98 8.57 17.53 10.16
N ASN A 99 8.15 16.55 10.94
CA ASN A 99 8.69 15.21 10.90
C ASN A 99 7.60 14.14 10.96
N ILE A 100 7.98 12.93 10.55
CA ILE A 100 7.22 11.70 10.76
C ILE A 100 8.11 10.64 11.41
N ILE A 101 7.50 9.66 12.05
CA ILE A 101 8.19 8.49 12.59
C ILE A 101 7.80 7.28 11.75
N ALA A 102 8.77 6.48 11.32
CA ALA A 102 8.52 5.32 10.48
C ALA A 102 9.25 4.07 10.99
N THR A 103 8.68 2.89 10.79
CA THR A 103 9.42 1.64 11.03
C THR A 103 10.59 1.53 10.05
N SER A 104 11.67 0.86 10.45
CA SER A 104 12.88 0.74 9.61
C SER A 104 12.76 -0.32 8.52
N THR A 105 11.87 -1.31 8.68
CA THR A 105 11.66 -2.40 7.71
C THR A 105 10.61 -2.01 6.68
N LEU A 106 11.04 -1.30 5.64
CA LEU A 106 10.19 -0.77 4.59
C LEU A 106 10.59 -1.29 3.21
N TYR A 107 9.66 -1.24 2.27
CA TYR A 107 9.98 -1.37 0.86
C TYR A 107 11.10 -0.40 0.46
N GLY A 108 12.07 -0.86 -0.33
CA GLY A 108 13.25 -0.06 -0.67
C GLY A 108 12.93 1.31 -1.28
N GLY A 109 11.85 1.42 -2.08
CA GLY A 109 11.39 2.70 -2.60
C GLY A 109 10.88 3.64 -1.51
N THR A 110 10.13 3.12 -0.54
CA THR A 110 9.63 3.86 0.62
C THR A 110 10.78 4.32 1.51
N TYR A 111 11.75 3.43 1.79
CA TYR A 111 12.95 3.78 2.54
C TYR A 111 13.72 4.92 1.86
N ASN A 112 13.97 4.84 0.55
CA ASN A 112 14.66 5.89 -0.19
C ASN A 112 13.88 7.22 -0.20
N LEU A 113 12.54 7.16 -0.33
CA LEU A 113 11.71 8.35 -0.21
C LEU A 113 11.88 9.01 1.16
N PHE A 114 11.86 8.22 2.23
CA PHE A 114 11.92 8.70 3.61
C PHE A 114 13.32 9.14 4.03
N ALA A 115 14.34 8.37 3.69
CA ALA A 115 15.71 8.67 4.10
C ALA A 115 16.36 9.80 3.28
N HIS A 116 15.94 10.01 2.03
CA HIS A 116 16.65 10.91 1.12
C HIS A 116 15.78 11.97 0.47
N THR A 117 14.54 11.64 0.05
CA THR A 117 13.71 12.59 -0.71
C THR A 117 12.93 13.52 0.21
N LEU A 118 12.26 13.01 1.24
CA LEU A 118 11.51 13.85 2.20
C LEU A 118 12.40 14.88 2.92
N PRO A 119 13.64 14.55 3.34
CA PRO A 119 14.57 15.55 3.90
C PRO A 119 14.90 16.69 2.93
N GLN A 120 14.99 16.43 1.62
CA GLN A 120 15.18 17.49 0.61
C GLN A 120 13.94 18.41 0.49
N LEU A 121 12.77 17.91 0.88
CA LEU A 121 11.54 18.69 0.97
C LEU A 121 11.35 19.35 2.35
N GLY A 122 12.36 19.19 3.25
CA GLY A 122 12.35 19.75 4.58
C GLY A 122 11.55 18.94 5.61
N ILE A 123 11.12 17.70 5.28
CA ILE A 123 10.40 16.80 6.19
C ILE A 123 11.39 15.77 6.73
N GLU A 124 11.65 15.79 8.04
CA GLU A 124 12.50 14.80 8.70
C GLU A 124 11.78 13.46 8.85
N VAL A 125 12.51 12.35 8.72
CA VAL A 125 11.97 11.02 9.05
C VAL A 125 12.85 10.36 10.13
N ARG A 126 12.22 9.95 11.22
CA ARG A 126 12.85 9.28 12.36
C ARG A 126 12.48 7.81 12.33
N PHE A 127 13.47 6.92 12.22
CA PHE A 127 13.23 5.49 12.11
C PHE A 127 13.24 4.80 13.47
N VAL A 128 12.32 3.83 13.64
CA VAL A 128 12.22 2.95 14.81
C VAL A 128 12.27 1.48 14.39
N ASP A 129 12.67 0.62 15.30
CA ASP A 129 12.55 -0.82 15.11
C ASP A 129 11.06 -1.21 15.12
N TYR A 130 10.60 -1.96 14.12
CA TYR A 130 9.21 -2.42 14.03
C TYR A 130 8.76 -3.32 15.20
N ARG A 131 9.72 -3.84 15.98
CA ARG A 131 9.48 -4.68 17.16
C ARG A 131 9.30 -3.87 18.44
N ASP A 132 9.60 -2.57 18.40
CA ASP A 132 9.54 -1.69 19.58
C ASP A 132 8.63 -0.47 19.34
N PRO A 133 7.29 -0.65 19.43
CA PRO A 133 6.35 0.47 19.32
C PRO A 133 6.59 1.58 20.36
N GLN A 134 7.11 1.23 21.55
CA GLN A 134 7.32 2.20 22.62
C GLN A 134 8.44 3.21 22.31
N ALA A 135 9.38 2.85 21.45
CA ALA A 135 10.42 3.76 20.98
C ALA A 135 9.87 5.00 20.26
N VAL A 136 8.65 4.92 19.70
CA VAL A 136 7.95 6.07 19.08
C VAL A 136 7.81 7.22 20.09
N SER A 137 7.44 6.95 21.34
CA SER A 137 7.21 7.98 22.36
C SER A 137 8.42 8.87 22.63
N ALA A 138 9.64 8.30 22.49
CA ALA A 138 10.88 9.05 22.69
C ALA A 138 11.25 9.97 21.50
N LEU A 139 10.62 9.76 20.35
CA LEU A 139 10.91 10.48 19.10
C LEU A 139 9.83 11.50 18.71
N VAL A 140 8.68 11.47 19.38
CA VAL A 140 7.59 12.43 19.15
C VAL A 140 7.97 13.81 19.68
N ASP A 141 7.69 14.83 18.90
CA ASP A 141 7.71 16.24 19.28
C ASP A 141 6.51 17.01 18.70
N ASP A 142 6.47 18.33 18.88
CA ASP A 142 5.37 19.19 18.41
C ASP A 142 5.27 19.23 16.88
N ARG A 143 6.33 18.86 16.17
CA ARG A 143 6.41 18.80 14.71
C ARG A 143 6.08 17.45 14.13
N THR A 144 5.91 16.43 14.95
CA THR A 144 5.55 15.09 14.48
C THR A 144 4.12 15.06 13.93
N LYS A 145 3.94 14.57 12.69
CA LYS A 145 2.66 14.59 11.99
C LYS A 145 2.04 13.21 11.79
N ALA A 146 2.83 12.16 11.80
CA ALA A 146 2.31 10.80 11.64
C ALA A 146 3.32 9.76 12.15
N VAL A 147 2.79 8.57 12.45
CA VAL A 147 3.54 7.33 12.50
C VAL A 147 3.22 6.52 11.24
N TYR A 148 4.23 5.91 10.62
CA TYR A 148 4.08 5.12 9.40
C TYR A 148 4.68 3.72 9.56
N CYS A 149 3.96 2.69 9.09
CA CYS A 149 4.50 1.33 8.99
C CYS A 149 3.93 0.59 7.76
N GLU A 150 4.59 -0.51 7.37
CA GLU A 150 4.03 -1.50 6.45
C GLU A 150 3.44 -2.65 7.26
N SER A 151 2.23 -3.10 6.93
CA SER A 151 1.58 -4.22 7.63
C SER A 151 2.41 -5.52 7.52
N VAL A 152 2.99 -5.74 6.33
CA VAL A 152 3.97 -6.80 6.05
C VAL A 152 5.15 -6.21 5.31
N GLY A 153 6.32 -6.27 5.92
CA GLY A 153 7.55 -5.72 5.35
C GLY A 153 8.07 -6.51 4.15
N ASN A 154 8.74 -5.83 3.23
CA ASN A 154 9.34 -6.40 2.03
C ASN A 154 10.83 -5.97 1.95
N PRO A 155 11.81 -6.90 1.94
CA PRO A 155 11.70 -8.31 1.51
C PRO A 155 11.50 -9.35 2.60
N LEU A 156 11.53 -9.00 3.87
CA LEU A 156 11.59 -9.96 4.97
C LEU A 156 10.27 -10.70 5.23
N GLY A 157 9.12 -10.14 4.85
CA GLY A 157 7.82 -10.73 5.17
C GLY A 157 7.44 -10.62 6.65
N ASN A 158 8.16 -9.83 7.45
CA ASN A 158 7.87 -9.59 8.85
C ASN A 158 6.52 -8.86 9.01
N VAL A 159 5.77 -9.20 10.05
CA VAL A 159 4.49 -8.56 10.37
C VAL A 159 4.70 -7.54 11.51
N VAL A 160 4.12 -6.36 11.36
CA VAL A 160 4.18 -5.29 12.37
C VAL A 160 2.95 -5.37 13.29
N ASP A 161 3.15 -5.19 14.60
CA ASP A 161 2.01 -5.03 15.54
C ASP A 161 1.47 -3.60 15.45
N PHE A 162 0.75 -3.32 14.36
CA PHE A 162 0.26 -1.97 14.08
C PHE A 162 -0.82 -1.50 15.06
N ALA A 163 -1.51 -2.38 15.78
CA ALA A 163 -2.38 -1.96 16.88
C ALA A 163 -1.55 -1.32 18.00
N ALA A 164 -0.42 -1.90 18.37
CA ALA A 164 0.48 -1.31 19.36
C ALA A 164 1.09 0.02 18.87
N PHE A 165 1.40 0.15 17.59
CA PHE A 165 1.82 1.42 17.01
C PHE A 165 0.70 2.47 16.99
N ALA A 166 -0.56 2.05 16.74
CA ALA A 166 -1.72 2.94 16.80
C ALA A 166 -1.93 3.51 18.21
N ASP A 167 -1.84 2.66 19.24
CA ASP A 167 -2.00 3.11 20.64
C ASP A 167 -0.98 4.20 21.00
N VAL A 168 0.28 4.03 20.61
CA VAL A 168 1.33 5.03 20.89
C VAL A 168 1.17 6.28 20.02
N ALA A 169 0.80 6.14 18.76
CA ALA A 169 0.54 7.27 17.85
C ALA A 169 -0.63 8.13 18.38
N HIS A 170 -1.74 7.49 18.75
CA HIS A 170 -2.91 8.20 19.27
C HIS A 170 -2.64 8.86 20.62
N ALA A 171 -1.88 8.21 21.52
CA ALA A 171 -1.45 8.83 22.78
C ALA A 171 -0.61 10.10 22.54
N ALA A 172 0.09 10.17 21.41
CA ALA A 172 0.85 11.34 20.98
C ALA A 172 0.04 12.36 20.15
N GLY A 173 -1.24 12.09 19.88
CA GLY A 173 -2.13 12.93 19.08
C GLY A 173 -1.74 12.99 17.59
N VAL A 174 -1.21 11.91 17.04
CA VAL A 174 -0.86 11.76 15.61
C VAL A 174 -1.48 10.51 15.00
N PRO A 175 -1.84 10.53 13.70
CA PRO A 175 -2.42 9.36 13.04
C PRO A 175 -1.38 8.28 12.77
N LEU A 176 -1.85 7.01 12.68
CA LEU A 176 -1.11 5.90 12.12
C LEU A 176 -1.46 5.72 10.64
N ILE A 177 -0.46 5.78 9.78
CA ILE A 177 -0.54 5.45 8.35
C ILE A 177 0.03 4.04 8.14
N VAL A 178 -0.76 3.15 7.54
CA VAL A 178 -0.35 1.76 7.27
C VAL A 178 -0.34 1.50 5.76
N ASP A 179 0.80 1.06 5.23
CA ASP A 179 0.85 0.49 3.89
C ASP A 179 0.41 -0.98 3.96
N ASN A 180 -0.80 -1.24 3.43
CA ASN A 180 -1.43 -2.56 3.45
C ASN A 180 -1.34 -3.28 2.09
N THR A 181 -0.32 -2.95 1.29
CA THR A 181 -0.13 -3.48 -0.06
C THR A 181 -0.04 -5.00 -0.11
N VAL A 182 0.70 -5.62 0.83
CA VAL A 182 1.00 -7.06 0.78
C VAL A 182 -0.18 -7.92 1.23
N PRO A 183 -0.81 -7.70 2.39
CA PRO A 183 -1.98 -8.48 2.79
C PRO A 183 -3.20 -8.22 1.93
N SER A 184 -3.33 -7.03 1.38
CA SER A 184 -4.57 -6.50 0.81
C SER A 184 -5.72 -6.47 1.84
N PRO A 185 -6.84 -5.79 1.58
CA PRO A 185 -7.99 -5.80 2.50
C PRO A 185 -8.60 -7.19 2.69
N TYR A 186 -8.26 -8.15 1.83
CA TYR A 186 -8.76 -9.52 1.96
C TYR A 186 -8.14 -10.29 3.13
N LEU A 187 -6.85 -10.12 3.38
CA LEU A 187 -6.19 -10.78 4.52
C LEU A 187 -6.21 -9.93 5.80
N CYS A 188 -6.12 -8.61 5.67
CA CYS A 188 -6.02 -7.70 6.80
C CYS A 188 -6.71 -6.37 6.50
N ARG A 189 -7.44 -5.84 7.48
CA ARG A 189 -8.08 -4.51 7.44
C ARG A 189 -7.54 -3.66 8.61
N PRO A 190 -6.49 -2.88 8.39
CA PRO A 190 -5.82 -2.13 9.47
C PRO A 190 -6.73 -1.18 10.25
N PHE A 191 -7.82 -0.68 9.63
CA PHE A 191 -8.81 0.17 10.32
C PHE A 191 -9.55 -0.53 11.46
N GLU A 192 -9.62 -1.87 11.45
CA GLU A 192 -10.19 -2.65 12.56
C GLU A 192 -9.25 -2.73 13.76
N HIS A 193 -8.00 -2.28 13.57
CA HIS A 193 -6.92 -2.38 14.55
C HIS A 193 -6.24 -1.04 14.85
N GLY A 194 -6.92 0.07 14.58
CA GLY A 194 -6.48 1.40 15.01
C GLY A 194 -5.73 2.23 13.95
N ALA A 195 -5.51 1.73 12.73
CA ALA A 195 -4.99 2.59 11.66
C ALA A 195 -5.99 3.70 11.31
N ASP A 196 -5.49 4.85 10.92
CA ASP A 196 -6.30 6.01 10.53
C ASP A 196 -6.30 6.20 9.02
N ILE A 197 -5.17 5.95 8.38
CA ILE A 197 -4.98 6.06 6.96
C ILE A 197 -4.31 4.79 6.45
N VAL A 198 -4.83 4.25 5.35
CA VAL A 198 -4.25 3.10 4.66
C VAL A 198 -3.79 3.52 3.27
N VAL A 199 -2.61 3.07 2.86
CA VAL A 199 -2.13 3.22 1.50
C VAL A 199 -1.91 1.87 0.85
N HIS A 200 -2.07 1.81 -0.48
CA HIS A 200 -1.74 0.64 -1.28
C HIS A 200 -1.03 1.00 -2.56
N SER A 201 -0.10 0.16 -2.96
CA SER A 201 0.23 0.00 -4.36
C SER A 201 -0.82 -0.90 -5.03
N LEU A 202 -1.76 -0.31 -5.77
CA LEU A 202 -2.77 -1.04 -6.55
C LEU A 202 -2.14 -1.94 -7.63
N THR A 203 -0.89 -1.66 -7.98
CA THR A 203 -0.04 -2.43 -8.92
C THR A 203 0.13 -3.89 -8.51
N LYS A 204 0.05 -4.19 -7.18
CA LYS A 204 0.41 -5.46 -6.57
C LYS A 204 -0.82 -6.38 -6.48
N TYR A 205 -1.09 -6.97 -5.34
CA TYR A 205 -2.15 -7.97 -5.14
C TYR A 205 -3.56 -7.49 -5.54
N LEU A 206 -3.88 -6.20 -5.35
CA LEU A 206 -5.18 -5.65 -5.77
C LEU A 206 -5.39 -5.76 -7.29
N GLY A 207 -4.44 -5.26 -8.08
CA GLY A 207 -4.46 -5.42 -9.55
C GLY A 207 -4.17 -6.85 -9.99
N GLY A 208 -3.16 -7.49 -9.43
CA GLY A 208 -2.85 -8.90 -9.49
C GLY A 208 -2.38 -9.47 -10.84
N HIS A 209 -2.16 -8.64 -11.86
CA HIS A 209 -1.86 -9.09 -13.21
C HIS A 209 -0.57 -8.50 -13.80
N GLY A 210 0.13 -7.62 -13.07
CA GLY A 210 1.38 -7.00 -13.53
C GLY A 210 1.24 -6.11 -14.77
N ASN A 211 0.02 -5.68 -15.10
CA ASN A 211 -0.30 -4.95 -16.34
C ASN A 211 -0.61 -3.47 -16.13
N SER A 212 -0.77 -3.02 -14.87
CA SER A 212 -1.17 -1.65 -14.55
C SER A 212 -0.46 -1.14 -13.31
N ILE A 213 -0.08 0.13 -13.32
CA ILE A 213 0.48 0.83 -12.17
C ILE A 213 -0.60 1.74 -11.60
N GLY A 214 -0.74 1.72 -10.27
CA GLY A 214 -1.64 2.58 -9.52
C GLY A 214 -1.31 2.60 -8.04
N GLY A 215 -1.84 3.58 -7.34
CA GLY A 215 -1.80 3.69 -5.87
C GLY A 215 -3.13 4.21 -5.37
N ILE A 216 -3.37 4.07 -4.08
CA ILE A 216 -4.55 4.64 -3.42
C ILE A 216 -4.25 5.00 -1.98
N ILE A 217 -4.83 6.09 -1.52
CA ILE A 217 -4.97 6.45 -0.11
C ILE A 217 -6.41 6.17 0.28
N VAL A 218 -6.62 5.51 1.41
CA VAL A 218 -7.95 5.33 2.02
C VAL A 218 -7.95 5.98 3.40
N ASP A 219 -8.99 6.75 3.68
CA ASP A 219 -9.20 7.44 4.95
C ASP A 219 -10.25 6.70 5.77
N SER A 220 -9.94 6.40 7.03
CA SER A 220 -10.92 5.82 7.97
C SER A 220 -12.03 6.81 8.34
N GLY A 221 -11.75 8.12 8.28
CA GLY A 221 -12.61 9.18 8.81
C GLY A 221 -12.70 9.23 10.34
N LYS A 222 -11.84 8.50 11.05
CA LYS A 222 -11.94 8.34 12.52
C LYS A 222 -10.96 9.22 13.27
N PHE A 223 -9.85 9.66 12.66
CA PHE A 223 -8.87 10.49 13.37
C PHE A 223 -9.47 11.87 13.69
N PRO A 224 -9.39 12.32 14.95
CA PRO A 224 -10.07 13.54 15.41
C PRO A 224 -9.25 14.81 15.06
N TRP A 225 -9.14 15.15 13.77
CA TRP A 225 -8.34 16.28 13.26
C TRP A 225 -8.61 17.61 13.98
N GLY A 226 -9.87 17.83 14.39
CA GLY A 226 -10.28 19.07 15.09
C GLY A 226 -9.78 19.14 16.53
N GLU A 227 -9.58 18.00 17.20
CA GLU A 227 -9.06 17.96 18.57
C GLU A 227 -7.56 18.29 18.63
N HIS A 228 -6.87 18.13 17.49
CA HIS A 228 -5.44 18.41 17.31
C HIS A 228 -5.18 19.57 16.34
N ALA A 229 -6.06 20.61 16.38
CA ALA A 229 -6.10 21.69 15.38
C ALA A 229 -4.77 22.43 15.21
N GLU A 230 -4.04 22.69 16.32
CA GLU A 230 -2.74 23.38 16.26
C GLU A 230 -1.69 22.55 15.51
N ARG A 231 -1.65 21.22 15.78
CA ARG A 231 -0.74 20.30 15.09
C ARG A 231 -1.08 20.15 13.63
N PHE A 232 -2.37 20.13 13.26
CA PHE A 232 -2.86 19.94 11.91
C PHE A 232 -3.52 21.23 11.36
N ALA A 233 -2.83 22.36 11.50
CA ALA A 233 -3.32 23.65 11.03
C ALA A 233 -3.76 23.64 9.55
N ARG A 234 -3.09 22.86 8.69
CA ARG A 234 -3.43 22.71 7.26
C ARG A 234 -4.84 22.18 7.00
N LEU A 235 -5.45 21.49 7.95
CA LEU A 235 -6.82 20.98 7.85
C LEU A 235 -7.82 21.89 8.60
N ASN A 236 -7.32 22.69 9.55
CA ASN A 236 -8.12 23.46 10.51
C ASN A 236 -8.08 24.98 10.30
N THR A 237 -7.35 25.47 9.31
CA THR A 237 -7.30 26.91 8.94
C THR A 237 -7.68 27.11 7.49
N PRO A 238 -8.13 28.31 7.10
CA PRO A 238 -8.46 28.62 5.71
C PRO A 238 -7.28 28.35 4.76
N ASP A 239 -7.47 27.46 3.79
CA ASP A 239 -6.46 27.13 2.79
C ASP A 239 -6.51 28.14 1.63
N VAL A 240 -5.51 29.02 1.57
CA VAL A 240 -5.42 30.05 0.52
C VAL A 240 -5.23 29.46 -0.88
N SER A 241 -4.73 28.20 -0.99
CA SER A 241 -4.56 27.52 -2.26
C SER A 241 -5.87 26.92 -2.81
N TYR A 242 -6.91 26.83 -1.97
CA TYR A 242 -8.21 26.29 -2.34
C TYR A 242 -9.38 27.07 -1.70
N HIS A 243 -9.73 28.21 -2.28
CA HIS A 243 -10.88 29.06 -1.94
C HIS A 243 -11.02 29.45 -0.45
N GLY A 244 -9.96 29.36 0.35
CA GLY A 244 -10.01 29.67 1.78
C GLY A 244 -10.78 28.62 2.61
N VAL A 245 -10.91 27.38 2.12
CA VAL A 245 -11.65 26.32 2.81
C VAL A 245 -10.91 25.90 4.09
N ASN A 246 -11.64 25.84 5.21
CA ASN A 246 -11.27 25.07 6.39
C ASN A 246 -11.85 23.66 6.21
N TYR A 247 -10.99 22.66 5.99
CA TYR A 247 -11.44 21.32 5.60
C TYR A 247 -12.20 20.61 6.73
N VAL A 248 -11.76 20.75 7.98
CA VAL A 248 -12.42 20.11 9.13
C VAL A 248 -13.80 20.70 9.35
N GLU A 249 -13.92 22.02 9.28
CA GLU A 249 -15.20 22.72 9.43
C GLU A 249 -16.18 22.37 8.31
N ALA A 250 -15.69 22.34 7.05
CA ALA A 250 -16.54 22.17 5.87
C ALA A 250 -16.92 20.70 5.63
N LEU A 251 -16.06 19.72 5.96
CA LEU A 251 -16.17 18.34 5.50
C LEU A 251 -16.06 17.31 6.63
N GLY A 252 -15.78 17.73 7.86
CA GLY A 252 -15.70 16.85 9.04
C GLY A 252 -14.77 15.65 8.83
N PRO A 253 -15.28 14.42 8.93
CA PRO A 253 -14.47 13.21 8.79
C PRO A 253 -13.74 13.09 7.45
N ALA A 254 -14.24 13.69 6.38
CA ALA A 254 -13.64 13.64 5.05
C ALA A 254 -12.58 14.72 4.79
N ALA A 255 -12.22 15.52 5.80
CA ALA A 255 -11.28 16.65 5.69
C ALA A 255 -9.93 16.24 5.08
N TYR A 256 -9.36 15.15 5.56
CA TYR A 256 -8.06 14.67 5.12
C TYR A 256 -8.06 14.24 3.65
N ILE A 257 -8.99 13.37 3.26
CA ILE A 257 -9.01 12.83 1.89
C ILE A 257 -9.41 13.89 0.86
N ALA A 258 -10.27 14.84 1.25
CA ALA A 258 -10.63 15.96 0.41
C ALA A 258 -9.42 16.87 0.16
N ARG A 259 -8.66 17.23 1.21
CA ARG A 259 -7.43 18.00 1.04
C ARG A 259 -6.41 17.26 0.18
N ALA A 260 -6.25 15.94 0.38
CA ALA A 260 -5.36 15.12 -0.44
C ALA A 260 -5.70 15.22 -1.94
N ARG A 261 -6.99 15.29 -2.29
CA ARG A 261 -7.48 15.46 -3.67
C ARG A 261 -7.21 16.85 -4.23
N VAL A 262 -7.55 17.88 -3.48
CA VAL A 262 -7.57 19.26 -4.02
C VAL A 262 -6.25 20.00 -3.85
N VAL A 263 -5.30 19.47 -3.09
CA VAL A 263 -3.97 20.08 -2.93
C VAL A 263 -2.89 19.18 -3.54
N PRO A 264 -2.42 18.08 -2.96
CA PRO A 264 -1.32 17.33 -3.59
C PRO A 264 -1.70 16.75 -4.96
N LEU A 265 -2.85 16.07 -5.10
CA LEU A 265 -3.21 15.52 -6.41
C LEU A 265 -3.45 16.61 -7.45
N ARG A 266 -4.27 17.62 -7.15
CA ARG A 266 -4.59 18.68 -8.10
C ARG A 266 -3.37 19.45 -8.57
N ASN A 267 -2.45 19.77 -7.65
CA ASN A 267 -1.34 20.69 -7.92
C ASN A 267 -0.08 19.98 -8.43
N MET A 268 0.20 18.73 -7.99
CA MET A 268 1.37 17.97 -8.41
C MET A 268 1.06 16.89 -9.45
N GLY A 269 -0.21 16.49 -9.63
CA GLY A 269 -0.70 15.86 -10.84
C GLY A 269 -0.44 14.35 -11.00
N ALA A 270 -0.15 13.60 -9.93
CA ALA A 270 0.04 12.14 -10.03
C ALA A 270 -1.31 11.40 -10.17
N THR A 271 -2.07 11.71 -11.21
CA THR A 271 -3.39 11.12 -11.48
C THR A 271 -3.26 9.75 -12.15
N ILE A 272 -4.14 8.83 -11.76
CA ILE A 272 -4.25 7.52 -12.43
C ILE A 272 -5.04 7.65 -13.74
N SER A 273 -4.68 6.87 -14.75
CA SER A 273 -5.44 6.75 -15.99
C SER A 273 -6.76 6.00 -15.73
N PRO A 274 -7.91 6.43 -16.33
CA PRO A 274 -9.16 5.68 -16.26
C PRO A 274 -9.03 4.24 -16.77
N PHE A 275 -8.20 4.00 -17.76
CA PHE A 275 -7.93 2.66 -18.27
C PHE A 275 -7.19 1.79 -17.24
N ASN A 276 -6.20 2.33 -16.53
CA ASN A 276 -5.55 1.61 -15.44
C ASN A 276 -6.55 1.34 -14.30
N SER A 277 -7.41 2.31 -13.97
CA SER A 277 -8.48 2.11 -12.98
C SER A 277 -9.39 0.95 -13.34
N PHE A 278 -9.78 0.85 -14.62
CA PHE A 278 -10.60 -0.25 -15.13
C PHE A 278 -9.89 -1.62 -15.03
N LEU A 279 -8.61 -1.72 -15.45
CA LEU A 279 -7.84 -2.95 -15.35
C LEU A 279 -7.63 -3.41 -13.90
N ILE A 280 -7.40 -2.47 -13.00
CA ILE A 280 -7.28 -2.77 -11.57
C ILE A 280 -8.61 -3.24 -10.98
N LEU A 281 -9.75 -2.62 -11.37
CA LEU A 281 -11.08 -3.07 -10.96
C LEU A 281 -11.33 -4.52 -11.37
N GLN A 282 -10.96 -4.93 -12.58
CA GLN A 282 -11.05 -6.34 -13.01
C GLN A 282 -10.19 -7.27 -12.14
N GLY A 283 -9.00 -6.83 -11.75
CA GLY A 283 -8.14 -7.58 -10.83
C GLY A 283 -8.78 -7.74 -9.44
N ILE A 284 -9.41 -6.70 -8.93
CA ILE A 284 -10.07 -6.72 -7.61
C ILE A 284 -11.21 -7.74 -7.56
N GLU A 285 -11.96 -7.92 -8.64
CA GLU A 285 -13.08 -8.87 -8.68
C GLU A 285 -12.69 -10.32 -8.35
N THR A 286 -11.44 -10.70 -8.62
CA THR A 286 -10.90 -12.04 -8.32
C THR A 286 -9.94 -12.06 -7.14
N LEU A 287 -9.85 -10.98 -6.36
CA LEU A 287 -8.88 -10.83 -5.28
C LEU A 287 -8.95 -11.99 -4.28
N ALA A 288 -10.13 -12.32 -3.79
CA ALA A 288 -10.33 -13.38 -2.81
C ALA A 288 -9.79 -14.73 -3.30
N LEU A 289 -10.20 -15.14 -4.51
CA LEU A 289 -9.77 -16.40 -5.12
C LEU A 289 -8.25 -16.46 -5.32
N ARG A 290 -7.63 -15.35 -5.73
CA ARG A 290 -6.19 -15.28 -5.92
C ARG A 290 -5.45 -15.33 -4.58
N MET A 291 -5.91 -14.57 -3.58
CA MET A 291 -5.24 -14.54 -2.28
C MET A 291 -5.30 -15.88 -1.57
N ASP A 292 -6.44 -16.61 -1.62
CA ASP A 292 -6.54 -17.95 -1.05
C ASP A 292 -5.53 -18.91 -1.69
N ARG A 293 -5.49 -18.96 -3.03
CA ARG A 293 -4.55 -19.82 -3.76
C ARG A 293 -3.09 -19.41 -3.54
N ILE A 294 -2.79 -18.11 -3.53
CA ILE A 294 -1.45 -17.59 -3.28
C ILE A 294 -0.95 -17.98 -1.89
N CYS A 295 -1.78 -17.82 -0.85
CA CYS A 295 -1.41 -18.17 0.52
C CYS A 295 -1.20 -19.68 0.69
N GLU A 296 -2.08 -20.51 0.10
CA GLU A 296 -1.94 -21.97 0.09
C GLU A 296 -0.62 -22.39 -0.58
N ASN A 297 -0.36 -21.89 -1.77
CA ASN A 297 0.85 -22.19 -2.51
C ASN A 297 2.12 -21.73 -1.76
N ALA A 298 2.10 -20.49 -1.22
CA ALA A 298 3.24 -19.93 -0.50
C ALA A 298 3.57 -20.73 0.77
N GLN A 299 2.56 -21.19 1.51
CA GLN A 299 2.74 -22.05 2.68
C GLN A 299 3.44 -23.36 2.28
N ARG A 300 2.96 -24.02 1.24
CA ARG A 300 3.57 -25.29 0.76
C ARG A 300 4.99 -25.11 0.24
N VAL A 301 5.27 -24.00 -0.46
CA VAL A 301 6.64 -23.66 -0.91
C VAL A 301 7.55 -23.40 0.29
N ALA A 302 7.09 -22.66 1.29
CA ALA A 302 7.88 -22.38 2.48
C ALA A 302 8.21 -23.64 3.28
N GLU A 303 7.25 -24.54 3.47
CA GLU A 303 7.44 -25.84 4.15
C GLU A 303 8.42 -26.74 3.38
N HIS A 304 8.31 -26.80 2.05
CA HIS A 304 9.25 -27.53 1.20
C HIS A 304 10.67 -26.99 1.34
N LEU A 305 10.85 -25.68 1.22
CA LEU A 305 12.16 -25.02 1.34
C LEU A 305 12.76 -25.17 2.75
N ALA A 306 11.95 -25.13 3.80
CA ALA A 306 12.41 -25.29 5.19
C ALA A 306 13.04 -26.67 5.46
N SER A 307 12.60 -27.70 4.72
CA SER A 307 13.15 -29.06 4.81
C SER A 307 14.23 -29.38 3.78
N HIS A 308 14.49 -28.45 2.82
CA HIS A 308 15.37 -28.71 1.69
C HIS A 308 16.87 -28.64 2.08
N PRO A 309 17.71 -29.66 1.74
CA PRO A 309 19.10 -29.75 2.18
C PRO A 309 20.01 -28.61 1.66
N ALA A 310 19.70 -27.98 0.52
CA ALA A 310 20.46 -26.87 -0.03
C ALA A 310 20.07 -25.50 0.54
N VAL A 311 19.01 -25.41 1.35
CA VAL A 311 18.51 -24.18 1.97
C VAL A 311 19.10 -24.00 3.35
N SER A 312 19.56 -22.79 3.67
CA SER A 312 20.18 -22.44 4.95
C SER A 312 19.18 -21.87 5.96
N TRP A 313 18.18 -21.17 5.49
CA TRP A 313 17.10 -20.53 6.28
C TRP A 313 15.91 -20.21 5.38
N VAL A 314 14.72 -20.13 5.97
CA VAL A 314 13.49 -19.65 5.33
C VAL A 314 12.86 -18.59 6.22
N GLU A 315 12.44 -17.48 5.63
CA GLU A 315 11.68 -16.43 6.28
C GLU A 315 10.30 -16.34 5.62
N TYR A 316 9.31 -16.85 6.31
CA TYR A 316 7.90 -16.79 5.93
C TYR A 316 7.03 -16.76 7.18
N ALA A 317 6.25 -15.71 7.34
CA ALA A 317 5.48 -15.46 8.55
C ALA A 317 4.39 -16.53 8.84
N GLY A 318 4.08 -17.40 7.88
CA GLY A 318 3.15 -18.53 8.03
C GLY A 318 3.75 -19.77 8.68
N LEU A 319 5.09 -19.91 8.78
CA LEU A 319 5.74 -21.05 9.43
C LEU A 319 5.51 -21.00 10.94
N ALA A 320 5.33 -22.17 11.54
CA ALA A 320 4.94 -22.29 12.95
C ALA A 320 5.97 -21.74 13.95
N ASP A 321 7.25 -21.76 13.58
CA ASP A 321 8.38 -21.26 14.36
C ASP A 321 8.79 -19.81 14.02
N ASN A 322 8.09 -19.15 13.08
CA ASN A 322 8.39 -17.79 12.71
C ASN A 322 7.93 -16.81 13.80
N ALA A 323 8.78 -15.85 14.13
CA ALA A 323 8.49 -14.83 15.15
C ALA A 323 7.24 -13.97 14.86
N SER A 324 6.88 -13.79 13.59
CA SER A 324 5.68 -13.05 13.19
C SER A 324 4.40 -13.88 13.19
N LYS A 325 4.47 -15.22 13.37
CA LYS A 325 3.30 -16.10 13.32
C LYS A 325 2.15 -15.69 14.24
N PRO A 326 2.40 -15.28 15.51
CA PRO A 326 1.32 -14.79 16.37
C PRO A 326 0.57 -13.56 15.82
N LEU A 327 1.28 -12.67 15.11
CA LEU A 327 0.68 -11.49 14.49
C LEU A 327 -0.09 -11.85 13.20
N VAL A 328 0.38 -12.85 12.44
CA VAL A 328 -0.38 -13.43 11.32
C VAL A 328 -1.70 -14.02 11.81
N ASP A 329 -1.68 -14.74 12.92
CA ASP A 329 -2.91 -15.31 13.52
C ASP A 329 -3.85 -14.20 14.02
N LYS A 330 -3.29 -13.16 14.65
CA LYS A 330 -4.04 -12.02 15.18
C LYS A 330 -4.71 -11.19 14.08
N TYR A 331 -4.00 -10.90 12.99
CA TYR A 331 -4.43 -9.91 11.98
C TYR A 331 -4.95 -10.51 10.68
N MET A 332 -4.50 -11.73 10.32
CA MET A 332 -4.67 -12.29 8.98
C MET A 332 -5.33 -13.66 8.99
N GLY A 333 -5.86 -14.11 10.13
CA GLY A 333 -6.52 -15.41 10.25
C GLY A 333 -5.61 -16.59 9.87
N GLY A 334 -4.32 -16.50 10.13
CA GLY A 334 -3.34 -17.54 9.89
C GLY A 334 -2.74 -17.59 8.48
N ARG A 335 -3.12 -16.70 7.57
CA ARG A 335 -2.67 -16.65 6.15
C ARG A 335 -1.63 -15.55 5.94
N ALA A 336 -0.39 -15.91 5.61
CA ALA A 336 0.76 -15.00 5.66
C ALA A 336 1.15 -14.34 4.32
N SER A 337 0.22 -14.21 3.36
CA SER A 337 0.47 -13.66 2.01
C SER A 337 1.32 -14.55 1.08
N GLY A 338 1.75 -14.00 -0.05
CA GLY A 338 2.54 -14.71 -1.07
C GLY A 338 4.03 -14.38 -1.10
N ILE A 339 4.52 -13.58 -0.15
CA ILE A 339 5.95 -13.21 -0.08
C ILE A 339 6.67 -14.12 0.89
N LEU A 340 7.76 -14.73 0.44
CA LEU A 340 8.71 -15.43 1.27
C LEU A 340 10.14 -15.18 0.81
N SER A 341 11.10 -15.31 1.71
CA SER A 341 12.53 -15.24 1.41
C SER A 341 13.25 -16.45 1.98
N PHE A 342 14.30 -16.88 1.32
CA PHE A 342 15.14 -17.97 1.79
C PHE A 342 16.60 -17.76 1.38
N GLY A 343 17.51 -18.44 2.06
CA GLY A 343 18.93 -18.45 1.77
C GLY A 343 19.39 -19.77 1.19
N VAL A 344 20.24 -19.71 0.16
CA VAL A 344 20.90 -20.92 -0.38
C VAL A 344 22.28 -21.11 0.25
N LYS A 345 22.62 -22.35 0.63
CA LYS A 345 23.91 -22.67 1.31
C LYS A 345 25.13 -22.31 0.48
N SER A 346 25.02 -22.21 -0.84
CA SER A 346 26.09 -21.80 -1.75
C SER A 346 26.29 -20.28 -1.82
N GLY A 347 25.64 -19.50 -0.95
CA GLY A 347 25.82 -18.06 -0.81
C GLY A 347 25.34 -17.23 -1.99
N ARG A 348 25.90 -16.02 -2.16
CA ARG A 348 25.50 -15.05 -3.20
C ARG A 348 25.51 -15.66 -4.62
N GLU A 349 26.56 -16.37 -4.99
CA GLU A 349 26.67 -16.99 -6.31
C GLU A 349 25.63 -18.11 -6.51
N GLY A 350 25.31 -18.83 -5.44
CA GLY A 350 24.27 -19.84 -5.45
C GLY A 350 22.90 -19.25 -5.71
N GLY A 351 22.56 -18.14 -5.03
CA GLY A 351 21.32 -17.41 -5.28
C GLY A 351 21.18 -16.95 -6.72
N ALA A 352 22.27 -16.47 -7.32
CA ALA A 352 22.28 -16.07 -8.72
C ALA A 352 22.07 -17.27 -9.67
N ARG A 353 22.79 -18.38 -9.44
CA ARG A 353 22.62 -19.63 -10.23
C ARG A 353 21.21 -20.21 -10.11
N PHE A 354 20.66 -20.23 -8.91
CA PHE A 354 19.27 -20.64 -8.70
C PHE A 354 18.30 -19.83 -9.57
N LEU A 355 18.42 -18.51 -9.55
CA LEU A 355 17.58 -17.66 -10.40
C LEU A 355 17.75 -17.98 -11.88
N ASP A 356 18.99 -18.22 -12.34
CA ASP A 356 19.29 -18.50 -13.75
C ASP A 356 18.76 -19.87 -14.21
N ALA A 357 18.59 -20.80 -13.29
CA ALA A 357 18.07 -22.14 -13.57
C ALA A 357 16.53 -22.22 -13.60
N LEU A 358 15.81 -21.24 -13.03
CA LEU A 358 14.34 -21.19 -13.04
C LEU A 358 13.79 -21.14 -14.48
N LYS A 359 12.74 -21.92 -14.75
CA LYS A 359 12.07 -22.04 -16.06
C LYS A 359 10.63 -21.54 -16.06
N LEU A 360 9.89 -21.77 -14.97
CA LEU A 360 8.52 -21.33 -14.77
C LEU A 360 8.48 -20.01 -14.01
N VAL A 361 9.12 -19.96 -12.85
CA VAL A 361 9.13 -18.77 -11.98
C VAL A 361 9.91 -17.64 -12.66
N THR A 362 9.24 -16.52 -12.89
CA THR A 362 9.80 -15.42 -13.70
C THR A 362 10.74 -14.55 -12.86
N ARG A 363 11.93 -14.31 -13.40
CA ARG A 363 12.95 -13.42 -12.80
C ARG A 363 12.62 -11.96 -13.06
N LEU A 364 12.15 -11.24 -12.08
CA LEU A 364 11.90 -9.80 -12.17
C LEU A 364 11.67 -9.18 -10.77
N VAL A 365 11.63 -7.84 -10.74
CA VAL A 365 11.37 -7.08 -9.52
C VAL A 365 9.90 -6.66 -9.47
N ASN A 366 9.03 -7.55 -9.03
CA ASN A 366 7.63 -7.26 -8.69
C ASN A 366 7.16 -8.22 -7.60
N ILE A 367 5.91 -8.05 -7.13
CA ILE A 367 5.21 -8.94 -6.20
C ILE A 367 3.71 -8.91 -6.51
N GLY A 368 2.98 -9.92 -6.03
CA GLY A 368 1.52 -9.92 -6.08
C GLY A 368 0.91 -10.12 -7.45
N ASP A 369 1.68 -10.63 -8.41
CA ASP A 369 1.19 -11.09 -9.71
C ASP A 369 0.52 -12.46 -9.58
N ALA A 370 -0.36 -12.80 -10.51
CA ALA A 370 -0.90 -14.14 -10.67
C ALA A 370 0.19 -15.18 -11.01
N LYS A 371 1.32 -14.73 -11.56
CA LYS A 371 2.51 -15.56 -11.84
C LYS A 371 3.47 -15.54 -10.67
N SER A 372 4.14 -16.66 -10.43
CA SER A 372 5.24 -16.76 -9.48
C SER A 372 6.47 -16.02 -9.99
N LEU A 373 7.06 -15.20 -9.12
CA LEU A 373 8.17 -14.31 -9.41
C LEU A 373 9.33 -14.53 -8.45
N ALA A 374 10.56 -14.36 -8.92
CA ALA A 374 11.76 -14.47 -8.11
C ALA A 374 12.70 -13.27 -8.32
N THR A 375 13.39 -12.87 -7.23
CA THR A 375 14.49 -11.93 -7.30
C THR A 375 15.59 -12.31 -6.30
N HIS A 376 16.84 -11.99 -6.64
CA HIS A 376 17.99 -12.08 -5.75
C HIS A 376 18.44 -10.66 -5.42
N PRO A 377 18.02 -10.07 -4.29
CA PRO A 377 18.23 -8.66 -3.99
C PRO A 377 19.70 -8.21 -4.08
N ALA A 378 20.62 -9.03 -3.58
CA ALA A 378 22.05 -8.73 -3.60
C ALA A 378 22.68 -8.61 -5.01
N SER A 379 22.04 -9.23 -6.03
CA SER A 379 22.50 -9.11 -7.43
C SER A 379 21.68 -8.13 -8.27
N THR A 380 20.57 -7.61 -7.73
CA THR A 380 19.62 -6.76 -8.47
C THR A 380 19.37 -5.44 -7.77
N THR A 381 18.37 -5.39 -6.90
CA THR A 381 17.88 -4.15 -6.26
C THR A 381 18.88 -3.50 -5.29
N HIS A 382 19.82 -4.27 -4.74
CA HIS A 382 20.82 -3.82 -3.76
C HIS A 382 22.26 -4.07 -4.25
N ARG A 383 22.45 -4.20 -5.56
CA ARG A 383 23.74 -4.55 -6.16
C ARG A 383 24.87 -3.58 -5.81
N GLN A 384 24.56 -2.32 -5.59
CA GLN A 384 25.54 -1.29 -5.22
C GLN A 384 25.99 -1.36 -3.75
N LEU A 385 25.30 -2.12 -2.91
CA LEU A 385 25.61 -2.23 -1.48
C LEU A 385 26.67 -3.31 -1.24
N ASN A 386 27.60 -3.04 -0.32
CA ASN A 386 28.49 -4.06 0.24
C ASN A 386 27.76 -4.92 1.30
N ASP A 387 28.41 -5.96 1.83
CA ASP A 387 27.76 -6.91 2.73
C ASP A 387 27.35 -6.29 4.08
N GLU A 388 28.05 -5.27 4.58
CA GLU A 388 27.67 -4.54 5.80
C GLU A 388 26.41 -3.67 5.56
N GLU A 389 26.37 -3.01 4.42
CA GLU A 389 25.20 -2.20 4.00
C GLU A 389 23.98 -3.07 3.72
N LEU A 390 24.17 -4.24 3.11
CA LEU A 390 23.12 -5.24 2.91
C LEU A 390 22.55 -5.72 4.26
N ALA A 391 23.42 -6.03 5.23
CA ALA A 391 23.00 -6.45 6.56
C ALA A 391 22.18 -5.36 7.28
N LYS A 392 22.57 -4.09 7.16
CA LYS A 392 21.80 -2.94 7.70
C LYS A 392 20.43 -2.78 7.02
N ALA A 393 20.33 -3.13 5.74
CA ALA A 393 19.08 -3.15 4.98
C ALA A 393 18.23 -4.41 5.23
N GLY A 394 18.67 -5.33 6.10
CA GLY A 394 18.00 -6.61 6.36
C GLY A 394 18.09 -7.61 5.21
N VAL A 395 19.01 -7.40 4.27
CA VAL A 395 19.21 -8.25 3.09
C VAL A 395 20.46 -9.10 3.28
N LYS A 396 20.30 -10.42 3.31
CA LYS A 396 21.44 -11.34 3.35
C LYS A 396 22.00 -11.56 1.94
N PRO A 397 23.34 -11.74 1.77
CA PRO A 397 23.93 -11.97 0.45
C PRO A 397 23.39 -13.19 -0.31
N ASP A 398 22.96 -14.22 0.42
CA ASP A 398 22.40 -15.49 -0.09
C ASP A 398 20.87 -15.46 -0.29
N MET A 399 20.23 -14.32 -0.01
CA MET A 399 18.77 -14.19 -0.01
C MET A 399 18.18 -14.28 -1.40
N VAL A 400 17.26 -15.19 -1.60
CA VAL A 400 16.30 -15.21 -2.71
C VAL A 400 14.92 -14.85 -2.15
N ARG A 401 14.22 -13.91 -2.78
CA ARG A 401 12.82 -13.58 -2.49
C ARG A 401 11.93 -14.14 -3.56
N LEU A 402 10.89 -14.86 -3.16
CA LEU A 402 9.80 -15.31 -4.02
C LEU A 402 8.52 -14.50 -3.75
N SER A 403 7.75 -14.27 -4.79
CA SER A 403 6.35 -13.87 -4.75
C SER A 403 5.55 -14.93 -5.46
N ILE A 404 4.88 -15.78 -4.70
CA ILE A 404 4.19 -16.96 -5.20
C ILE A 404 2.86 -16.56 -5.84
N GLY A 405 2.57 -17.18 -6.98
CA GLY A 405 1.38 -16.98 -7.79
C GLY A 405 0.33 -18.08 -7.60
N ILE A 406 -0.57 -18.16 -8.59
CA ILE A 406 -1.73 -19.06 -8.57
C ILE A 406 -1.56 -20.32 -9.43
N GLU A 407 -0.37 -20.58 -9.95
CA GLU A 407 -0.06 -21.77 -10.75
C GLU A 407 -0.32 -23.05 -9.93
N HIS A 408 -0.33 -24.21 -10.60
CA HIS A 408 -0.42 -25.47 -9.89
C HIS A 408 0.82 -25.66 -9.00
N ILE A 409 0.60 -26.00 -7.74
CA ILE A 409 1.69 -26.05 -6.75
C ILE A 409 2.79 -27.04 -7.13
N ASP A 410 2.45 -28.19 -7.74
CA ASP A 410 3.45 -29.18 -8.11
C ASP A 410 4.37 -28.65 -9.21
N ASP A 411 3.89 -27.80 -10.10
CA ASP A 411 4.71 -27.16 -11.15
C ASP A 411 5.67 -26.12 -10.52
N ILE A 412 5.21 -25.35 -9.53
CA ILE A 412 6.05 -24.41 -8.79
C ILE A 412 7.16 -25.16 -8.05
N LEU A 413 6.80 -26.22 -7.31
CA LEU A 413 7.75 -27.04 -6.56
C LEU A 413 8.75 -27.73 -7.48
N ALA A 414 8.30 -28.28 -8.63
CA ALA A 414 9.17 -28.91 -9.61
C ALA A 414 10.19 -27.93 -10.22
N ASP A 415 9.79 -26.68 -10.44
CA ASP A 415 10.70 -25.64 -10.95
C ASP A 415 11.73 -25.20 -9.91
N ILE A 416 11.32 -25.08 -8.64
CA ILE A 416 12.21 -24.77 -7.51
C ILE A 416 13.21 -25.90 -7.27
N GLU A 417 12.75 -27.15 -7.34
CA GLU A 417 13.59 -28.34 -7.07
C GLU A 417 14.67 -28.57 -8.15
N GLN A 418 14.35 -28.28 -9.42
CA GLN A 418 15.31 -28.46 -10.52
C GLN A 418 16.32 -27.30 -10.62
N ALA A 419 16.05 -26.16 -9.96
CA ALA A 419 16.89 -24.97 -10.02
C ALA A 419 18.00 -25.00 -8.94
#